data_c34dbc66c9fb4a9bb63707387d457361
#
_entry.id   c34dbc66c9fb4a9bb63707387d457361
#
_cell.length_a   1.000
_cell.length_b   1.000
_cell.length_c   1.000
_cell.angle_alpha   90.00
_cell.angle_beta   90.00
_cell.angle_gamma   90.00
#
_symmetry.space_group_name_H-M   'P 1'
#
loop_
_entity.id
_entity.type
_entity.pdbx_description
1 polymer ?
#
loop_
_entity_poly.entity_id
_entity_poly.type
_entity_poly.pdbx_seq_one_letter_code
_entity_poly.pdbx_strand_id
1 'polypeptide(L)'
;QGVLLVRPYTNDICAHWRFVDEETATKSSDKIYKMFCEYRKRKDFIGMDMARKFLEMGFTRARRYANHSSGRKYGKGRSILPIESDCLTSTKAKAAKIFKVKRDLAAYDKEYVIMRKEWRASE
;
A
#
# COMPACT_ATOMS: atom_id res chain seq x y z
N GLN A 1 11.81 -4.16 0.19
CA GLN A 1 12.77 -3.19 -0.30
C GLN A 1 13.07 -3.34 -1.77
N GLY A 2 13.33 -4.56 -2.24
CA GLY A 2 13.55 -4.82 -3.65
C GLY A 2 12.43 -4.31 -4.54
N VAL A 3 11.18 -4.35 -4.07
CA VAL A 3 10.04 -3.91 -4.85
C VAL A 3 10.11 -2.42 -5.19
N LEU A 4 10.78 -1.62 -4.34
CA LEU A 4 10.90 -0.19 -4.55
C LEU A 4 12.00 0.18 -5.54
N LEU A 5 12.69 -0.82 -6.09
CA LEU A 5 13.76 -0.62 -7.06
C LEU A 5 13.36 -1.00 -8.48
N VAL A 6 12.11 -1.41 -8.68
CA VAL A 6 11.61 -1.82 -10.02
C VAL A 6 11.22 -0.56 -10.82
N ARG A 7 12.12 -0.10 -11.67
CA ARG A 7 11.92 1.10 -12.47
C ARG A 7 11.40 0.76 -13.85
N PRO A 8 10.64 1.63 -14.52
CA PRO A 8 10.20 2.96 -14.06
C PRO A 8 9.02 2.96 -13.10
N TYR A 9 8.43 1.80 -12.82
CA TYR A 9 7.20 1.67 -12.02
C TYR A 9 7.32 2.34 -10.66
N THR A 10 8.43 2.13 -9.96
CA THR A 10 8.64 2.72 -8.63
C THR A 10 8.54 4.23 -8.67
N ASN A 11 9.21 4.87 -9.62
CA ASN A 11 9.20 6.33 -9.71
C ASN A 11 7.81 6.85 -10.04
N ASP A 12 7.12 6.20 -10.98
CA ASP A 12 5.81 6.65 -11.44
C ASP A 12 4.77 6.56 -10.31
N ILE A 13 4.77 5.46 -9.58
CA ILE A 13 3.78 5.22 -8.52
C ILE A 13 4.12 6.03 -7.27
N CYS A 14 5.39 6.05 -6.88
CA CYS A 14 5.84 6.73 -5.67
C CYS A 14 5.55 8.24 -5.72
N ALA A 15 5.55 8.83 -6.91
CA ALA A 15 5.23 10.25 -7.09
C ALA A 15 3.83 10.59 -6.56
N HIS A 16 2.92 9.62 -6.54
CA HIS A 16 1.55 9.82 -6.11
C HIS A 16 1.25 9.24 -4.72
N TRP A 17 2.23 8.63 -4.08
CA TRP A 17 2.04 7.90 -2.83
C TRP A 17 2.12 8.83 -1.62
N ARG A 18 0.95 9.09 -0.98
CA ARG A 18 0.83 9.98 0.19
C ARG A 18 -0.22 9.40 1.14
N PHE A 19 0.01 9.54 2.43
CA PHE A 19 -0.91 9.02 3.45
C PHE A 19 -0.90 9.84 4.74
N VAL A 20 -0.72 11.16 4.62
CA VAL A 20 -0.64 12.07 5.79
C VAL A 20 -1.97 12.12 6.52
N ASP A 21 -3.08 12.25 5.79
CA ASP A 21 -4.43 12.33 6.35
C ASP A 21 -5.43 11.67 5.41
N GLU A 22 -6.74 11.77 5.76
CA GLU A 22 -7.79 11.16 4.94
C GLU A 22 -7.83 11.70 3.51
N GLU A 23 -7.69 13.01 3.35
CA GLU A 23 -7.75 13.64 2.04
C GLU A 23 -6.60 13.18 1.15
N THR A 24 -5.37 13.25 1.66
CA THR A 24 -4.20 12.82 0.90
C THR A 24 -4.24 11.32 0.63
N ALA A 25 -4.68 10.52 1.60
CA ALA A 25 -4.80 9.07 1.44
C ALA A 25 -5.86 8.72 0.37
N THR A 26 -6.98 9.41 0.36
CA THR A 26 -8.04 9.20 -0.63
C THR A 26 -7.52 9.50 -2.03
N LYS A 27 -6.93 10.66 -2.24
CA LYS A 27 -6.40 11.06 -3.55
C LYS A 27 -5.29 10.11 -4.00
N SER A 28 -4.38 9.78 -3.10
CA SER A 28 -3.25 8.90 -3.40
C SER A 28 -3.72 7.49 -3.75
N SER A 29 -4.56 6.90 -2.91
CA SER A 29 -5.02 5.53 -3.14
C SER A 29 -5.89 5.43 -4.39
N ASP A 30 -6.73 6.42 -4.66
CA ASP A 30 -7.53 6.46 -5.88
C ASP A 30 -6.63 6.53 -7.11
N LYS A 31 -5.61 7.37 -7.08
CA LYS A 31 -4.67 7.52 -8.20
C LYS A 31 -3.89 6.22 -8.43
N ILE A 32 -3.37 5.63 -7.37
CA ILE A 32 -2.59 4.39 -7.49
C ILE A 32 -3.47 3.23 -7.98
N TYR A 33 -4.72 3.15 -7.48
CA TYR A 33 -5.64 2.12 -7.97
C TYR A 33 -5.97 2.35 -9.45
N LYS A 34 -6.13 3.59 -9.86
CA LYS A 34 -6.34 3.93 -11.27
C LYS A 34 -5.16 3.48 -12.11
N MET A 35 -3.94 3.67 -11.62
CA MET A 35 -2.73 3.17 -12.28
C MET A 35 -2.76 1.64 -12.38
N PHE A 36 -3.18 0.95 -11.31
CA PHE A 36 -3.37 -0.49 -11.33
C PHE A 36 -4.29 -0.90 -12.48
N CYS A 37 -5.43 -0.23 -12.62
CA CYS A 37 -6.38 -0.52 -13.70
C CYS A 37 -5.80 -0.27 -15.08
N GLU A 38 -4.99 0.78 -15.23
CA GLU A 38 -4.30 1.07 -16.49
C GLU A 38 -3.31 -0.03 -16.86
N TYR A 39 -2.52 -0.49 -15.88
CA TYR A 39 -1.60 -1.60 -16.08
C TYR A 39 -2.37 -2.88 -16.45
N ARG A 40 -3.51 -3.11 -15.80
CA ARG A 40 -4.37 -4.26 -16.11
C ARG A 40 -4.82 -4.26 -17.58
N LYS A 41 -5.23 -3.09 -18.08
CA LYS A 41 -5.65 -2.96 -19.49
C LYS A 41 -4.53 -3.32 -20.44
N ARG A 42 -3.30 -3.00 -20.08
CA ARG A 42 -2.11 -3.30 -20.90
C ARG A 42 -1.55 -4.68 -20.63
N LYS A 43 -2.18 -5.46 -19.76
CA LYS A 43 -1.68 -6.78 -19.33
C LYS A 43 -0.27 -6.71 -18.74
N ASP A 44 0.03 -5.59 -18.08
CA ASP A 44 1.34 -5.35 -17.47
C ASP A 44 1.30 -5.81 -16.01
N PHE A 45 1.61 -7.08 -15.78
CA PHE A 45 1.56 -7.65 -14.45
C PHE A 45 2.53 -6.96 -13.48
N ILE A 46 3.73 -6.59 -13.93
CA ILE A 46 4.72 -5.94 -13.06
C ILE A 46 4.17 -4.62 -12.54
N GLY A 47 3.55 -3.83 -13.41
CA GLY A 47 2.91 -2.58 -13.01
C GLY A 47 1.76 -2.82 -12.02
N MET A 48 0.91 -3.81 -12.32
CA MET A 48 -0.20 -4.18 -11.42
C MET A 48 0.31 -4.56 -10.04
N ASP A 49 1.33 -5.42 -9.96
CA ASP A 49 1.88 -5.90 -8.71
C ASP A 49 2.54 -4.77 -7.92
N MET A 50 3.25 -3.87 -8.59
CA MET A 50 3.86 -2.71 -7.94
C MET A 50 2.80 -1.77 -7.37
N ALA A 51 1.75 -1.47 -8.13
CA ALA A 51 0.66 -0.63 -7.64
C ALA A 51 0.00 -1.27 -6.42
N ARG A 52 -0.28 -2.57 -6.46
CA ARG A 52 -0.84 -3.29 -5.32
C ARG A 52 0.08 -3.19 -4.10
N LYS A 53 1.38 -3.36 -4.30
CA LYS A 53 2.35 -3.27 -3.19
C LYS A 53 2.40 -1.89 -2.57
N PHE A 54 2.30 -0.83 -3.37
CA PHE A 54 2.24 0.52 -2.81
C PHE A 54 0.96 0.75 -2.02
N LEU A 55 -0.17 0.20 -2.46
CA LEU A 55 -1.41 0.27 -1.69
C LEU A 55 -1.27 -0.48 -0.36
N GLU A 56 -0.65 -1.65 -0.38
CA GLU A 56 -0.41 -2.41 0.84
C GLU A 56 0.53 -1.69 1.80
N MET A 57 1.62 -1.10 1.30
CA MET A 57 2.55 -0.35 2.14
C MET A 57 1.90 0.92 2.70
N GLY A 58 1.01 1.56 1.93
CA GLY A 58 0.23 2.68 2.43
C GLY A 58 -0.59 2.28 3.65
N PHE A 59 -1.26 1.13 3.55
CA PHE A 59 -2.01 0.57 4.66
C PHE A 59 -1.11 0.23 5.85
N THR A 60 -0.05 -0.54 5.63
CA THR A 60 0.79 -1.01 6.73
C THR A 60 1.52 0.13 7.43
N ARG A 61 2.03 1.11 6.69
CA ARG A 61 2.72 2.25 7.29
C ARG A 61 1.77 3.18 8.03
N ALA A 62 0.61 3.49 7.44
CA ALA A 62 -0.39 4.31 8.13
C ALA A 62 -0.90 3.61 9.39
N ARG A 63 -1.09 2.28 9.35
CA ARG A 63 -1.47 1.50 10.52
C ARG A 63 -0.40 1.56 11.59
N ARG A 64 0.87 1.52 11.22
CA ARG A 64 1.97 1.63 12.17
C ARG A 64 1.98 2.98 12.87
N TYR A 65 1.78 4.07 12.11
CA TYR A 65 1.71 5.41 12.72
C TYR A 65 0.48 5.59 13.58
N ALA A 66 -0.63 4.92 13.26
CA ALA A 66 -1.82 4.96 14.10
C ALA A 66 -1.60 4.23 15.42
N ASN A 67 -0.91 3.09 15.37
CA ASN A 67 -0.64 2.29 16.57
C ASN A 67 0.48 2.88 17.43
N HIS A 68 1.47 3.49 16.78
CA HIS A 68 2.68 4.02 17.44
C HIS A 68 3.04 5.36 16.79
N SER A 69 2.88 6.45 17.55
CA SER A 69 3.07 7.82 17.02
C SER A 69 4.46 8.05 16.39
N SER A 70 5.47 7.34 16.86
CA SER A 70 6.83 7.43 16.30
C SER A 70 7.00 6.65 15.01
N GLY A 71 6.00 5.88 14.60
CA GLY A 71 6.10 4.98 13.46
C GLY A 71 6.92 3.73 13.76
N ARG A 72 7.28 3.52 15.02
CA ARG A 72 8.09 2.38 15.46
C ARG A 72 7.28 1.44 16.32
N LYS A 73 7.35 0.15 16.02
CA LYS A 73 6.73 -0.88 16.84
C LYS A 73 7.58 -1.21 18.07
N TYR A 74 8.91 -1.10 17.96
CA TYR A 74 9.85 -1.47 19.00
C TYR A 74 10.58 -0.26 19.56
N GLY A 75 10.72 -0.24 20.87
CA GLY A 75 11.52 0.75 21.56
C GLY A 75 12.95 0.28 21.78
N LYS A 76 13.67 0.96 22.68
CA LYS A 76 15.01 0.61 23.05
C LYS A 76 15.07 -0.82 23.61
N GLY A 77 16.05 -1.61 23.18
CA GLY A 77 16.15 -3.00 23.62
C GLY A 77 15.13 -3.94 23.00
N ARG A 78 14.46 -3.51 21.90
CA ARG A 78 13.46 -4.27 21.18
C ARG A 78 12.17 -4.55 21.98
N SER A 79 11.93 -3.79 23.03
CA SER A 79 10.64 -3.88 23.74
C SER A 79 9.53 -3.34 22.83
N ILE A 80 8.37 -3.98 22.88
CA ILE A 80 7.21 -3.53 22.08
C ILE A 80 6.66 -2.25 22.71
N LEU A 81 6.56 -1.18 21.92
CA LEU A 81 6.00 0.08 22.40
C LEU A 81 4.48 -0.04 22.59
N PRO A 82 3.91 0.71 23.56
CA PRO A 82 2.48 0.72 23.77
C PRO A 82 1.74 1.20 22.50
N ILE A 83 0.57 0.63 22.28
CA ILE A 83 -0.32 1.06 21.21
C ILE A 83 -1.02 2.34 21.64
N GLU A 84 -1.10 3.34 20.73
CA GLU A 84 -1.76 4.61 21.02
C GLU A 84 -3.24 4.39 21.36
N SER A 85 -3.76 5.19 22.28
CA SER A 85 -5.17 5.08 22.69
C SER A 85 -6.15 5.35 21.56
N ASP A 86 -5.76 6.15 20.57
CA ASP A 86 -6.59 6.49 19.40
C ASP A 86 -6.24 5.68 18.16
N CYS A 87 -5.64 4.50 18.33
CA CYS A 87 -5.15 3.70 17.20
C CYS A 87 -6.26 3.30 16.20
N LEU A 88 -7.53 3.33 16.62
CA LEU A 88 -8.64 3.00 15.72
C LEU A 88 -9.36 4.23 15.17
N THR A 89 -9.12 5.42 15.72
CA THR A 89 -9.86 6.62 15.37
C THR A 89 -9.00 7.78 14.88
N SER A 90 -7.68 7.69 14.99
CA SER A 90 -6.79 8.76 14.57
C SER A 90 -6.84 9.01 13.07
N THR A 91 -6.33 10.15 12.64
CA THR A 91 -6.19 10.48 11.22
C THR A 91 -5.40 9.41 10.46
N LYS A 92 -4.35 8.87 11.09
CA LYS A 92 -3.56 7.79 10.47
C LYS A 92 -4.34 6.49 10.39
N ALA A 93 -5.18 6.20 11.38
CA ALA A 93 -6.05 5.02 11.34
C ALA A 93 -7.04 5.11 10.16
N LYS A 94 -7.59 6.29 9.94
CA LYS A 94 -8.51 6.53 8.83
C LYS A 94 -7.80 6.41 7.48
N ALA A 95 -6.59 6.96 7.38
CA ALA A 95 -5.77 6.83 6.19
C ALA A 95 -5.46 5.35 5.89
N ALA A 96 -5.13 4.58 6.92
CA ALA A 96 -4.86 3.14 6.77
C ALA A 96 -6.07 2.40 6.20
N LYS A 97 -7.25 2.70 6.73
CA LYS A 97 -8.50 2.07 6.26
C LYS A 97 -8.77 2.37 4.79
N ILE A 98 -8.53 3.61 4.38
CA ILE A 98 -8.70 4.03 2.99
C ILE A 98 -7.79 3.23 2.06
N PHE A 99 -6.52 3.09 2.41
CA PHE A 99 -5.58 2.29 1.63
C PHE A 99 -5.95 0.81 1.63
N LYS A 100 -6.46 0.30 2.75
CA LYS A 100 -6.87 -1.11 2.85
C LYS A 100 -7.97 -1.45 1.85
N VAL A 101 -8.96 -0.58 1.70
CA VAL A 101 -10.04 -0.78 0.73
C VAL A 101 -9.49 -0.93 -0.69
N LYS A 102 -8.59 -0.02 -1.08
CA LYS A 102 -8.00 -0.06 -2.42
C LYS A 102 -7.06 -1.25 -2.59
N ARG A 103 -6.29 -1.57 -1.54
CA ARG A 103 -5.41 -2.76 -1.55
C ARG A 103 -6.23 -4.02 -1.81
N ASP A 104 -7.38 -4.15 -1.14
CA ASP A 104 -8.22 -5.33 -1.30
C ASP A 104 -8.79 -5.41 -2.72
N LEU A 105 -9.22 -4.28 -3.29
CA LEU A 105 -9.69 -4.26 -4.67
C LEU A 105 -8.62 -4.76 -5.65
N ALA A 106 -7.38 -4.35 -5.45
CA ALA A 106 -6.27 -4.78 -6.31
C ALA A 106 -5.88 -6.23 -6.05
N ALA A 107 -5.73 -6.60 -4.78
CA ALA A 107 -5.26 -7.95 -4.40
C ALA A 107 -6.23 -9.05 -4.81
N TYR A 108 -7.52 -8.76 -4.78
CA TYR A 108 -8.56 -9.74 -5.12
C TYR A 108 -9.12 -9.58 -6.53
N ASP A 109 -8.53 -8.69 -7.33
CA ASP A 109 -8.89 -8.55 -8.74
C ASP A 109 -8.66 -9.88 -9.47
N LYS A 110 -9.65 -10.33 -10.22
CA LYS A 110 -9.61 -11.64 -10.88
C LYS A 110 -8.44 -11.79 -11.83
N GLU A 111 -8.23 -10.77 -12.68
CA GLU A 111 -7.12 -10.81 -13.64
C GLU A 111 -5.77 -10.80 -12.92
N TYR A 112 -5.65 -10.00 -11.88
CA TYR A 112 -4.41 -9.95 -11.09
C TYR A 112 -4.10 -11.30 -10.48
N VAL A 113 -5.09 -11.96 -9.86
CA VAL A 113 -4.90 -13.27 -9.23
C VAL A 113 -4.44 -14.31 -10.24
N ILE A 114 -5.06 -14.33 -11.42
CA ILE A 114 -4.70 -15.28 -12.49
C ILE A 114 -3.28 -15.01 -12.98
N MET A 115 -2.98 -13.76 -13.29
CA MET A 115 -1.66 -13.38 -13.78
C MET A 115 -0.56 -13.65 -12.77
N ARG A 116 -0.85 -13.47 -11.47
CA ARG A 116 0.10 -13.77 -10.41
C ARG A 116 0.43 -15.26 -10.35
N LYS A 117 -0.56 -16.12 -10.50
CA LYS A 117 -0.34 -17.56 -10.55
C LYS A 117 0.51 -17.96 -11.75
N GLU A 118 0.19 -17.40 -12.91
CA GLU A 118 0.96 -17.67 -14.14
C GLU A 118 2.40 -17.18 -14.00
N TRP A 119 2.60 -16.00 -13.43
CA TRP A 119 3.93 -15.43 -13.20
C TRP A 119 4.76 -16.33 -12.30
N ARG A 120 4.18 -16.81 -11.19
CA ARG A 120 4.88 -17.69 -10.27
C ARG A 120 5.20 -19.04 -10.89
N ALA A 121 4.32 -19.55 -11.72
CA ALA A 121 4.53 -20.84 -12.40
C ALA A 121 5.67 -20.76 -13.42
N SER A 122 5.96 -19.57 -13.96
CA SER A 122 7.00 -19.37 -14.94
C SER A 122 8.39 -19.13 -14.35
N GLU A 123 8.47 -18.94 -13.05
CA GLU A 123 9.76 -18.71 -12.36
C GLU A 123 10.63 -19.96 -12.29
#